data_6ff6cb49c22d6665581655885cca2b84
#
_entry.id   6ff6cb49c22d6665581655885cca2b84
#
_cell.length_a   1.000
_cell.length_b   1.000
_cell.length_c   1.000
_cell.angle_alpha   90.00
_cell.angle_beta   90.00
_cell.angle_gamma   90.00
#
_symmetry.space_group_name_H-M   'P 1'
#
loop_
_entity.id
_entity.type
_entity.pdbx_description
1 polymer ?
#
loop_
_entity_poly.entity_id
_entity_poly.type
_entity_poly.pdbx_seq_one_letter_code
_entity_poly.pdbx_strand_id
1 'polypeptide(L)'
;MQPTEEMTEKSCIFADNNQRFENMEYKHRIADQMLAKKLASKGAILIEGPKWCGKTTTAEQQANSILYMDNPASLETNLQMAEIDASVLLDGETPRLIDEWQLAPKLWDAIRFEVDHRHDVGQFVLTGSAVPADEKDMHHSGTGRFSWLTMRPMSLYESGESNGKVSLAHLFEAPEKIVAVNKLKIEDLAFLICRGGWPFACGLQDKAALE
;
A
#
# COMPACT_ATOMS: atom_id res chain seq x y z
N MET A 1 25.12 24.49 25.56
CA MET A 1 23.95 23.71 26.00
C MET A 1 24.16 22.30 25.48
N GLN A 2 24.51 21.35 26.35
CA GLN A 2 24.67 19.94 25.94
C GLN A 2 23.28 19.35 25.72
N PRO A 3 23.08 18.51 24.66
CA PRO A 3 21.82 17.81 24.47
C PRO A 3 21.59 16.86 25.66
N THR A 4 20.36 16.85 26.17
CA THR A 4 19.98 16.00 27.30
C THR A 4 20.01 14.52 26.87
N GLU A 5 20.36 13.61 27.78
CA GLU A 5 20.42 12.14 27.53
C GLU A 5 19.14 11.62 26.86
N GLU A 6 17.99 12.17 27.18
CA GLU A 6 16.68 11.83 26.60
C GLU A 6 16.57 12.12 25.10
N MET A 7 17.28 13.17 24.59
CA MET A 7 17.33 13.46 23.15
C MET A 7 18.25 12.50 22.40
N THR A 8 19.30 12.01 23.06
CA THR A 8 20.24 11.05 22.48
C THR A 8 19.63 9.66 22.40
N GLU A 9 18.87 9.25 23.41
CA GLU A 9 18.17 7.96 23.43
C GLU A 9 17.05 7.89 22.35
N LYS A 10 16.25 8.95 22.23
CA LYS A 10 15.23 9.03 21.17
C LYS A 10 15.84 9.03 19.77
N SER A 11 16.96 9.69 19.55
CA SER A 11 17.64 9.68 18.24
C SER A 11 18.25 8.31 17.91
N CYS A 12 18.76 7.57 18.89
CA CYS A 12 19.23 6.20 18.69
C CYS A 12 18.10 5.23 18.38
N ILE A 13 16.96 5.35 19.07
CA ILE A 13 15.78 4.51 18.79
C ILE A 13 15.22 4.77 17.39
N PHE A 14 15.18 6.02 16.94
CA PHE A 14 14.76 6.37 15.57
C PHE A 14 15.73 5.85 14.50
N ALA A 15 17.03 5.92 14.74
CA ALA A 15 18.05 5.41 13.82
C ALA A 15 18.01 3.87 13.72
N ASP A 16 17.83 3.17 14.84
CA ASP A 16 17.73 1.71 14.90
C ASP A 16 16.43 1.20 14.25
N ASN A 17 15.34 1.94 14.39
CA ASN A 17 14.09 1.65 13.70
C ASN A 17 14.20 1.85 12.17
N ASN A 18 14.85 2.90 11.70
CA ASN A 18 15.07 3.10 10.25
C ASN A 18 15.91 1.98 9.62
N GLN A 19 16.99 1.53 10.28
CA GLN A 19 17.77 0.38 9.80
C GLN A 19 16.98 -0.94 9.81
N ARG A 20 16.02 -1.09 10.72
CA ARG A 20 15.10 -2.24 10.73
C ARG A 20 14.11 -2.21 9.58
N PHE A 21 13.62 -1.03 9.19
CA PHE A 21 12.75 -0.88 8.02
C PHE A 21 13.45 -1.26 6.72
N GLU A 22 14.70 -0.85 6.54
CA GLU A 22 15.50 -1.15 5.34
C GLU A 22 15.84 -2.63 5.17
N ASN A 23 15.81 -3.41 6.25
CA ASN A 23 16.13 -4.85 6.24
C ASN A 23 14.91 -5.77 6.28
N MET A 24 13.69 -5.23 6.26
CA MET A 24 12.48 -6.07 6.25
C MET A 24 12.22 -6.62 4.84
N GLU A 25 12.37 -7.93 4.70
CA GLU A 25 11.98 -8.61 3.46
C GLU A 25 10.49 -8.42 3.18
N TYR A 26 10.18 -8.08 1.92
CA TYR A 26 8.79 -7.90 1.50
C TYR A 26 8.00 -9.20 1.65
N LYS A 27 6.93 -9.15 2.41
CA LYS A 27 5.98 -10.27 2.53
C LYS A 27 4.91 -10.15 1.47
N HIS A 28 4.83 -11.16 0.61
CA HIS A 28 3.82 -11.20 -0.44
C HIS A 28 2.40 -11.02 0.10
N ARG A 29 1.62 -10.19 -0.59
CA ARG A 29 0.25 -9.87 -0.25
C ARG A 29 -0.72 -10.56 -1.20
N ILE A 30 -1.89 -10.89 -0.70
CA ILE A 30 -3.01 -11.31 -1.58
C ILE A 30 -3.32 -10.21 -2.60
N ALA A 31 -3.13 -8.96 -2.19
CA ALA A 31 -3.28 -7.77 -3.04
C ALA A 31 -2.34 -7.77 -4.26
N ASP A 32 -1.15 -8.39 -4.21
CA ASP A 32 -0.19 -8.40 -5.32
C ASP A 32 -0.80 -9.04 -6.58
N GLN A 33 -1.42 -10.21 -6.41
CA GLN A 33 -2.07 -10.91 -7.53
C GLN A 33 -3.31 -10.15 -8.02
N MET A 34 -4.03 -9.49 -7.12
CA MET A 34 -5.19 -8.68 -7.48
C MET A 34 -4.76 -7.44 -8.27
N LEU A 35 -3.68 -6.78 -7.85
CA LEU A 35 -3.09 -5.62 -8.53
C LEU A 35 -2.64 -6.01 -9.94
N ALA A 36 -1.87 -7.10 -10.08
CA ALA A 36 -1.42 -7.60 -11.37
C ALA A 36 -2.58 -7.87 -12.35
N LYS A 37 -3.64 -8.54 -11.88
CA LYS A 37 -4.84 -8.80 -12.69
C LYS A 37 -5.56 -7.52 -13.11
N LYS A 38 -5.61 -6.52 -12.23
CA LYS A 38 -6.24 -5.23 -12.54
C LYS A 38 -5.42 -4.41 -13.53
N LEU A 39 -4.10 -4.38 -13.38
CA LEU A 39 -3.16 -3.73 -14.30
C LEU A 39 -3.26 -4.33 -15.71
N ALA A 40 -3.48 -5.64 -15.82
CA ALA A 40 -3.67 -6.30 -17.12
C ALA A 40 -5.00 -5.94 -17.83
N SER A 41 -5.90 -5.18 -17.19
CA SER A 41 -7.24 -4.92 -17.72
C SER A 41 -7.70 -3.47 -17.65
N LYS A 42 -6.99 -2.61 -16.93
CA LYS A 42 -7.36 -1.20 -16.70
C LYS A 42 -6.15 -0.29 -16.84
N GLY A 43 -6.40 0.94 -17.29
CA GLY A 43 -5.34 1.93 -17.47
C GLY A 43 -4.76 2.44 -16.16
N ALA A 44 -5.58 2.62 -15.13
CA ALA A 44 -5.14 3.10 -13.82
C ALA A 44 -5.79 2.30 -12.67
N ILE A 45 -5.04 2.08 -11.60
CA ILE A 45 -5.50 1.38 -10.40
C ILE A 45 -5.33 2.30 -9.20
N LEU A 46 -6.41 2.54 -8.44
CA LEU A 46 -6.35 3.23 -7.16
C LEU A 46 -6.32 2.21 -6.02
N ILE A 47 -5.24 2.23 -5.23
CA ILE A 47 -5.11 1.41 -4.03
C ILE A 47 -5.54 2.23 -2.82
N GLU A 48 -6.62 1.82 -2.20
CA GLU A 48 -7.19 2.42 -1.00
C GLU A 48 -6.97 1.54 0.21
N GLY A 49 -6.96 2.14 1.39
CA GLY A 49 -6.86 1.39 2.65
C GLY A 49 -6.26 2.22 3.77
N PRO A 50 -6.31 1.71 5.01
CA PRO A 50 -5.82 2.44 6.16
C PRO A 50 -4.33 2.77 6.04
N LYS A 51 -3.93 3.83 6.75
CA LYS A 51 -2.52 4.24 6.79
C LYS A 51 -1.66 3.08 7.31
N TRP A 52 -0.46 2.91 6.71
CA TRP A 52 0.54 1.88 7.06
C TRP A 52 0.13 0.42 6.80
N CYS A 53 -0.95 0.15 6.06
CA CYS A 53 -1.30 -1.22 5.69
C CYS A 53 -0.44 -1.80 4.55
N GLY A 54 0.51 -1.03 3.99
CA GLY A 54 1.46 -1.46 2.97
C GLY A 54 1.07 -1.14 1.54
N LYS A 55 0.21 -0.12 1.29
CA LYS A 55 -0.23 0.28 -0.07
C LYS A 55 0.95 0.61 -0.98
N THR A 56 1.77 1.56 -0.55
CA THR A 56 2.95 2.03 -1.30
C THR A 56 3.90 0.86 -1.58
N THR A 57 4.28 0.10 -0.56
CA THR A 57 5.20 -1.04 -0.70
C THR A 57 4.68 -2.11 -1.66
N THR A 58 3.36 -2.39 -1.65
CA THR A 58 2.73 -3.32 -2.60
C THR A 58 2.74 -2.75 -4.02
N ALA A 59 2.48 -1.46 -4.19
CA ALA A 59 2.52 -0.81 -5.51
C ALA A 59 3.93 -0.78 -6.10
N GLU A 60 4.94 -0.52 -5.27
CA GLU A 60 6.37 -0.51 -5.66
C GLU A 60 6.82 -1.85 -6.27
N GLN A 61 6.24 -2.99 -5.84
CA GLN A 61 6.60 -4.30 -6.39
C GLN A 61 6.24 -4.47 -7.88
N GLN A 62 5.37 -3.61 -8.40
CA GLN A 62 4.87 -3.70 -9.78
C GLN A 62 5.10 -2.43 -10.60
N ALA A 63 5.62 -1.38 -9.98
CA ALA A 63 5.90 -0.12 -10.64
C ALA A 63 7.29 -0.12 -11.30
N ASN A 64 7.36 0.40 -12.53
CA ASN A 64 8.61 0.61 -13.25
C ASN A 64 9.18 2.02 -13.01
N SER A 65 8.34 2.97 -12.62
CA SER A 65 8.75 4.30 -12.15
C SER A 65 7.87 4.80 -11.02
N ILE A 66 8.41 5.67 -10.16
CA ILE A 66 7.72 6.11 -8.94
C ILE A 66 7.81 7.62 -8.82
N LEU A 67 6.70 8.24 -8.44
CA LEU A 67 6.59 9.62 -8.01
C LEU A 67 6.02 9.64 -6.58
N TYR A 68 6.83 10.08 -5.62
CA TYR A 68 6.37 10.34 -4.26
C TYR A 68 5.96 11.81 -4.16
N MET A 69 4.67 12.08 -4.06
CA MET A 69 4.15 13.45 -3.99
C MET A 69 4.50 14.14 -2.68
N ASP A 70 4.65 13.39 -1.60
CA ASP A 70 4.98 13.89 -0.26
C ASP A 70 6.48 13.97 0.03
N ASN A 71 7.36 13.69 -0.94
CA ASN A 71 8.81 13.78 -0.75
C ASN A 71 9.21 15.22 -0.39
N PRO A 72 9.76 15.47 0.83
CA PRO A 72 10.07 16.82 1.29
C PRO A 72 10.99 17.62 0.36
N ALA A 73 11.87 16.93 -0.38
CA ALA A 73 12.81 17.57 -1.29
C ALA A 73 12.14 18.11 -2.57
N SER A 74 11.00 17.56 -2.97
CA SER A 74 10.31 17.92 -4.21
C SER A 74 8.84 18.30 -4.03
N LEU A 75 8.29 18.24 -2.82
CA LEU A 75 6.89 18.49 -2.53
C LEU A 75 6.38 19.80 -3.16
N GLU A 76 7.01 20.93 -2.83
CA GLU A 76 6.60 22.23 -3.36
C GLU A 76 6.65 22.29 -4.89
N THR A 77 7.73 21.77 -5.47
CA THR A 77 7.90 21.71 -6.92
C THR A 77 6.82 20.84 -7.57
N ASN A 78 6.53 19.66 -7.01
CA ASN A 78 5.50 18.76 -7.51
C ASN A 78 4.11 19.40 -7.44
N LEU A 79 3.78 20.09 -6.35
CA LEU A 79 2.52 20.82 -6.20
C LEU A 79 2.38 21.95 -7.22
N GLN A 80 3.43 22.75 -7.41
CA GLN A 80 3.43 23.83 -8.41
C GLN A 80 3.30 23.26 -9.84
N MET A 81 4.01 22.19 -10.16
CA MET A 81 3.90 21.54 -11.46
C MET A 81 2.50 20.99 -11.70
N ALA A 82 1.88 20.35 -10.70
CA ALA A 82 0.51 19.86 -10.79
C ALA A 82 -0.51 21.00 -11.04
N GLU A 83 -0.25 22.19 -10.51
CA GLU A 83 -1.11 23.38 -10.75
C GLU A 83 -0.96 23.95 -12.16
N ILE A 84 0.26 23.95 -12.72
CA ILE A 84 0.56 24.48 -14.04
C ILE A 84 0.20 23.47 -15.13
N ASP A 85 0.75 22.26 -15.03
CA ASP A 85 0.53 21.15 -15.96
C ASP A 85 0.79 19.82 -15.27
N ALA A 86 -0.27 19.18 -14.78
CA ALA A 86 -0.17 17.89 -14.09
C ALA A 86 0.35 16.75 -15.00
N SER A 87 0.26 16.87 -16.33
CA SER A 87 0.69 15.84 -17.27
C SER A 87 2.21 15.60 -17.20
N VAL A 88 3.00 16.61 -16.90
CA VAL A 88 4.46 16.52 -16.75
C VAL A 88 4.85 15.54 -15.63
N LEU A 89 4.04 15.43 -14.58
CA LEU A 89 4.28 14.50 -13.47
C LEU A 89 3.97 13.03 -13.85
N LEU A 90 3.28 12.82 -14.97
CA LEU A 90 2.91 11.50 -15.46
C LEU A 90 3.97 10.87 -16.39
N ASP A 91 5.03 11.61 -16.70
CA ASP A 91 6.13 11.11 -17.50
C ASP A 91 6.97 10.11 -16.72
N GLY A 92 7.17 8.91 -17.31
CA GLY A 92 7.94 7.83 -16.73
C GLY A 92 7.55 6.47 -17.29
N GLU A 93 8.34 5.47 -16.96
CA GLU A 93 8.07 4.08 -17.37
C GLU A 93 6.82 3.55 -16.65
N THR A 94 5.95 2.88 -17.40
CA THR A 94 4.69 2.30 -16.90
C THR A 94 4.86 0.83 -16.51
N PRO A 95 4.17 0.32 -15.47
CA PRO A 95 3.28 1.04 -14.57
C PRO A 95 4.01 2.11 -13.75
N ARG A 96 3.45 3.33 -13.71
CA ARG A 96 3.99 4.43 -12.91
C ARG A 96 3.19 4.54 -11.61
N LEU A 97 3.89 4.43 -10.48
CA LEU A 97 3.31 4.69 -9.17
C LEU A 97 3.29 6.20 -8.89
N ILE A 98 2.15 6.69 -8.44
CA ILE A 98 1.97 8.04 -7.90
C ILE A 98 1.48 7.89 -6.46
N ASP A 99 2.42 8.05 -5.52
CA ASP A 99 2.14 7.90 -4.09
C ASP A 99 1.64 9.22 -3.51
N GLU A 100 0.64 9.13 -2.59
CA GLU A 100 -0.06 10.26 -1.98
C GLU A 100 -0.65 11.24 -3.01
N TRP A 101 -1.24 10.67 -4.09
CA TRP A 101 -1.79 11.42 -5.23
C TRP A 101 -2.79 12.51 -4.83
N GLN A 102 -3.53 12.33 -3.72
CA GLN A 102 -4.53 13.28 -3.23
C GLN A 102 -3.95 14.62 -2.80
N LEU A 103 -2.63 14.76 -2.67
CA LEU A 103 -1.97 16.04 -2.46
C LEU A 103 -2.12 16.98 -3.66
N ALA A 104 -2.33 16.44 -4.85
CA ALA A 104 -2.59 17.19 -6.07
C ALA A 104 -3.79 16.59 -6.83
N PRO A 105 -5.04 16.94 -6.49
CA PRO A 105 -6.24 16.34 -7.07
C PRO A 105 -6.35 16.47 -8.60
N LYS A 106 -5.71 17.46 -9.20
CA LYS A 106 -5.63 17.63 -10.67
C LYS A 106 -4.98 16.44 -11.39
N LEU A 107 -4.16 15.66 -10.70
CA LEU A 107 -3.58 14.42 -11.23
C LEU A 107 -4.65 13.41 -11.65
N TRP A 108 -5.80 13.40 -10.99
CA TRP A 108 -6.90 12.51 -11.35
C TRP A 108 -7.39 12.72 -12.78
N ASP A 109 -7.68 13.97 -13.14
CA ASP A 109 -8.15 14.30 -14.49
C ASP A 109 -7.05 14.16 -15.53
N ALA A 110 -5.79 14.48 -15.20
CA ALA A 110 -4.66 14.29 -16.08
C ALA A 110 -4.43 12.80 -16.37
N ILE A 111 -4.45 11.93 -15.35
CA ILE A 111 -4.32 10.48 -15.51
C ILE A 111 -5.46 9.92 -16.36
N ARG A 112 -6.70 10.36 -16.11
CA ARG A 112 -7.85 9.94 -16.92
C ARG A 112 -7.65 10.30 -18.39
N PHE A 113 -7.18 11.52 -18.66
CA PHE A 113 -6.89 11.98 -20.01
C PHE A 113 -5.80 11.13 -20.69
N GLU A 114 -4.68 10.89 -20.00
CA GLU A 114 -3.59 10.07 -20.50
C GLU A 114 -4.02 8.62 -20.79
N VAL A 115 -4.78 7.99 -19.89
CA VAL A 115 -5.33 6.65 -20.10
C VAL A 115 -6.20 6.58 -21.35
N ASP A 116 -7.00 7.61 -21.62
CA ASP A 116 -7.85 7.67 -22.82
C ASP A 116 -7.02 7.85 -24.10
N HIS A 117 -5.90 8.58 -24.04
CA HIS A 117 -5.11 8.90 -25.24
C HIS A 117 -4.04 7.86 -25.56
N ARG A 118 -3.45 7.23 -24.55
CA ARG A 118 -2.46 6.16 -24.75
C ARG A 118 -3.09 4.84 -25.19
N HIS A 119 -4.38 4.63 -24.93
CA HIS A 119 -5.13 3.42 -25.30
C HIS A 119 -4.49 2.12 -24.82
N ASP A 120 -3.79 2.14 -23.67
CA ASP A 120 -3.09 0.98 -23.10
C ASP A 120 -3.59 0.69 -21.67
N VAL A 121 -3.26 -0.49 -21.17
CA VAL A 121 -3.56 -0.93 -19.81
C VAL A 121 -2.30 -0.85 -18.94
N GLY A 122 -2.44 -0.91 -17.62
CA GLY A 122 -1.31 -0.98 -16.71
C GLY A 122 -0.44 0.27 -16.69
N GLN A 123 -1.03 1.46 -16.92
CA GLN A 123 -0.24 2.68 -17.02
C GLN A 123 0.09 3.29 -15.67
N PHE A 124 -0.91 3.35 -14.74
CA PHE A 124 -0.75 4.06 -13.49
C PHE A 124 -1.24 3.25 -12.29
N VAL A 125 -0.52 3.38 -11.18
CA VAL A 125 -0.96 2.96 -9.86
C VAL A 125 -0.97 4.18 -8.95
N LEU A 126 -2.09 4.45 -8.31
CA LEU A 126 -2.24 5.54 -7.35
C LEU A 126 -2.38 4.95 -5.95
N THR A 127 -1.67 5.53 -5.01
CA THR A 127 -1.80 5.19 -3.59
C THR A 127 -2.12 6.44 -2.79
N GLY A 128 -2.96 6.29 -1.77
CA GLY A 128 -3.31 7.37 -0.87
C GLY A 128 -4.04 6.85 0.36
N SER A 129 -3.95 7.58 1.45
CA SER A 129 -4.54 7.17 2.74
C SER A 129 -5.97 7.68 2.94
N ALA A 130 -6.42 8.61 2.12
CA ALA A 130 -7.75 9.21 2.18
C ALA A 130 -8.30 9.49 0.78
N VAL A 131 -9.62 9.54 0.65
CA VAL A 131 -10.27 10.20 -0.47
C VAL A 131 -9.99 11.71 -0.34
N PRO A 132 -9.74 12.44 -1.43
CA PRO A 132 -9.55 13.90 -1.35
C PRO A 132 -10.70 14.52 -0.57
N ALA A 133 -10.37 15.47 0.31
CA ALA A 133 -11.36 16.14 1.17
C ALA A 133 -12.40 16.92 0.36
N ASP A 134 -12.06 17.32 -0.85
CA ASP A 134 -12.94 17.99 -1.81
C ASP A 134 -13.10 17.14 -3.08
N GLU A 135 -14.17 16.33 -3.13
CA GLU A 135 -14.62 15.66 -4.37
C GLU A 135 -14.96 16.68 -5.50
N LYS A 136 -15.06 17.96 -5.16
CA LYS A 136 -15.33 19.07 -6.11
C LYS A 136 -14.20 19.32 -7.08
N ASP A 137 -12.97 18.94 -6.73
CA ASP A 137 -11.79 19.09 -7.60
C ASP A 137 -11.62 17.93 -8.58
N MET A 138 -12.44 16.88 -8.45
CA MET A 138 -12.52 15.78 -9.41
C MET A 138 -13.69 16.01 -10.36
N HIS A 139 -13.44 16.60 -11.51
CA HIS A 139 -14.49 16.98 -12.46
C HIS A 139 -15.12 15.78 -13.19
N HIS A 140 -14.49 14.60 -13.16
CA HIS A 140 -14.98 13.43 -13.89
C HIS A 140 -14.87 12.14 -13.06
N SER A 141 -15.90 11.29 -13.17
CA SER A 141 -15.81 9.93 -12.64
C SER A 141 -14.78 9.12 -13.44
N GLY A 142 -13.90 8.39 -12.75
CA GLY A 142 -12.93 7.49 -13.39
C GLY A 142 -13.54 6.23 -14.00
N THR A 143 -14.87 6.18 -14.20
CA THR A 143 -15.60 5.00 -14.66
C THR A 143 -15.03 4.45 -15.96
N GLY A 144 -14.71 3.17 -15.97
CA GLY A 144 -14.17 2.45 -17.12
C GLY A 144 -12.64 2.53 -17.25
N ARG A 145 -11.98 3.59 -16.77
CA ARG A 145 -10.53 3.81 -16.83
C ARG A 145 -9.82 3.32 -15.57
N PHE A 146 -10.41 3.61 -14.43
CA PHE A 146 -9.89 3.24 -13.13
C PHE A 146 -10.49 1.94 -12.60
N SER A 147 -9.73 1.23 -11.81
CA SER A 147 -10.19 0.16 -10.94
C SER A 147 -9.68 0.39 -9.52
N TRP A 148 -10.48 0.03 -8.55
CA TRP A 148 -10.16 0.18 -7.13
C TRP A 148 -9.64 -1.13 -6.55
N LEU A 149 -8.63 -1.04 -5.70
CA LEU A 149 -8.10 -2.15 -4.93
C LEU A 149 -8.08 -1.76 -3.45
N THR A 150 -8.97 -2.33 -2.66
CA THR A 150 -8.98 -2.08 -1.22
C THR A 150 -7.96 -2.97 -0.52
N MET A 151 -6.93 -2.37 0.04
CA MET A 151 -5.97 -3.05 0.91
C MET A 151 -6.41 -2.98 2.37
N ARG A 152 -6.08 -4.04 3.08
CA ARG A 152 -6.32 -4.19 4.53
C ARG A 152 -5.01 -4.57 5.22
N PRO A 153 -4.93 -4.46 6.55
CA PRO A 153 -3.84 -5.08 7.29
C PRO A 153 -3.67 -6.56 6.91
N MET A 154 -2.49 -7.11 7.17
CA MET A 154 -2.16 -8.49 6.81
C MET A 154 -3.08 -9.49 7.50
N SER A 155 -3.52 -10.49 6.75
CA SER A 155 -4.16 -11.69 7.28
C SER A 155 -3.11 -12.59 7.96
N LEU A 156 -3.56 -13.53 8.78
CA LEU A 156 -2.66 -14.55 9.37
C LEU A 156 -1.97 -15.41 8.31
N TYR A 157 -2.53 -15.50 7.11
CA TYR A 157 -1.89 -16.18 5.98
C TYR A 157 -0.71 -15.38 5.43
N GLU A 158 -0.90 -14.08 5.22
CA GLU A 158 0.14 -13.18 4.71
C GLU A 158 1.27 -12.97 5.74
N SER A 159 0.96 -12.95 7.02
CA SER A 159 1.95 -12.83 8.09
C SER A 159 2.65 -14.17 8.44
N GLY A 160 2.13 -15.30 7.95
CA GLY A 160 2.78 -16.62 8.03
C GLY A 160 2.31 -17.52 9.17
N GLU A 161 1.34 -17.08 9.98
CA GLU A 161 0.78 -17.90 11.09
C GLU A 161 -0.29 -18.89 10.60
N SER A 162 -0.89 -18.65 9.44
CA SER A 162 -1.81 -19.60 8.80
C SER A 162 -1.15 -20.29 7.61
N ASN A 163 -1.31 -21.60 7.53
CA ASN A 163 -0.81 -22.40 6.40
C ASN A 163 -1.76 -22.44 5.19
N GLY A 164 -2.91 -21.79 5.25
CA GLY A 164 -3.89 -21.70 4.18
C GLY A 164 -4.56 -23.03 3.79
N LYS A 165 -4.41 -24.11 4.58
CA LYS A 165 -5.00 -25.45 4.26
C LYS A 165 -6.52 -25.45 4.25
N VAL A 166 -7.13 -24.52 4.95
CA VAL A 166 -8.59 -24.35 4.96
C VAL A 166 -8.92 -23.06 4.23
N SER A 167 -9.65 -23.17 3.13
CA SER A 167 -10.21 -22.01 2.43
C SER A 167 -11.73 -22.02 2.52
N LEU A 168 -12.33 -20.83 2.47
CA LEU A 168 -13.78 -20.70 2.48
C LEU A 168 -14.42 -21.42 1.29
N ALA A 169 -13.79 -21.39 0.10
CA ALA A 169 -14.26 -22.10 -1.07
C ALA A 169 -14.34 -23.62 -0.81
N HIS A 170 -13.27 -24.23 -0.28
CA HIS A 170 -13.26 -25.65 0.06
C HIS A 170 -14.31 -26.04 1.12
N LEU A 171 -14.59 -25.13 2.05
CA LEU A 171 -15.67 -25.36 3.05
C LEU A 171 -17.05 -25.45 2.41
N PHE A 172 -17.30 -24.76 1.29
CA PHE A 172 -18.54 -24.86 0.54
C PHE A 172 -18.58 -26.03 -0.45
N GLU A 173 -17.43 -26.38 -1.04
CA GLU A 173 -17.36 -27.40 -2.09
C GLU A 173 -17.28 -28.84 -1.53
N ALA A 174 -16.48 -29.07 -0.51
CA ALA A 174 -16.22 -30.39 0.03
C ALA A 174 -15.77 -30.34 1.51
N PRO A 175 -16.65 -29.94 2.43
CA PRO A 175 -16.30 -29.77 3.86
C PRO A 175 -15.81 -31.07 4.51
N GLU A 176 -16.27 -32.22 4.06
CA GLU A 176 -15.90 -33.54 4.58
C GLU A 176 -14.45 -33.94 4.26
N LYS A 177 -13.81 -33.29 3.28
CA LYS A 177 -12.43 -33.57 2.87
C LYS A 177 -11.40 -32.69 3.57
N ILE A 178 -11.85 -31.75 4.40
CA ILE A 178 -10.96 -30.80 5.07
C ILE A 178 -10.41 -31.44 6.34
N VAL A 179 -9.09 -31.69 6.33
CA VAL A 179 -8.33 -32.10 7.50
C VAL A 179 -7.21 -31.10 7.72
N ALA A 180 -7.34 -30.29 8.75
CA ALA A 180 -6.33 -29.31 9.11
C ALA A 180 -6.08 -29.29 10.61
N VAL A 181 -4.81 -29.20 11.00
CA VAL A 181 -4.37 -29.11 12.37
C VAL A 181 -3.71 -27.75 12.55
N ASN A 182 -4.14 -27.04 13.57
CA ASN A 182 -3.50 -25.81 14.04
C ASN A 182 -2.54 -26.13 15.18
N LYS A 183 -1.34 -25.54 15.17
CA LYS A 183 -0.32 -25.68 16.21
C LYS A 183 -0.33 -24.52 17.21
N LEU A 184 -1.12 -23.48 16.93
CA LEU A 184 -1.20 -22.30 17.81
C LEU A 184 -1.91 -22.65 19.11
N LYS A 185 -1.36 -22.19 20.22
CA LYS A 185 -1.96 -22.26 21.54
C LYS A 185 -2.89 -21.06 21.75
N ILE A 186 -3.66 -21.08 22.82
CA ILE A 186 -4.56 -19.95 23.16
C ILE A 186 -3.78 -18.67 23.43
N GLU A 187 -2.63 -18.79 24.06
CA GLU A 187 -1.73 -17.67 24.33
C GLU A 187 -1.20 -17.04 23.04
N ASP A 188 -0.85 -17.88 22.05
CA ASP A 188 -0.42 -17.42 20.72
C ASP A 188 -1.56 -16.66 20.02
N LEU A 189 -2.78 -17.18 20.08
CA LEU A 189 -3.95 -16.52 19.50
C LEU A 189 -4.24 -15.18 20.19
N ALA A 190 -4.15 -15.11 21.50
CA ALA A 190 -4.30 -13.87 22.26
C ALA A 190 -3.26 -12.83 21.83
N PHE A 191 -1.98 -13.25 21.71
CA PHE A 191 -0.92 -12.39 21.19
C PHE A 191 -1.23 -11.88 19.78
N LEU A 192 -1.61 -12.75 18.84
CA LEU A 192 -1.91 -12.37 17.46
C LEU A 192 -3.09 -11.40 17.34
N ILE A 193 -4.10 -11.54 18.19
CA ILE A 193 -5.22 -10.61 18.27
C ILE A 193 -4.75 -9.22 18.71
N CYS A 194 -3.91 -9.15 19.76
CA CYS A 194 -3.38 -7.89 20.27
C CYS A 194 -2.40 -7.23 19.30
N ARG A 195 -1.50 -7.99 18.66
CA ARG A 195 -0.55 -7.50 17.66
C ARG A 195 -1.26 -6.91 16.44
N GLY A 196 -2.35 -7.55 16.03
CA GLY A 196 -3.03 -7.18 14.78
C GLY A 196 -2.25 -7.58 13.53
N GLY A 197 -2.59 -6.94 12.40
CA GLY A 197 -2.06 -7.27 11.08
C GLY A 197 -1.30 -6.14 10.39
N TRP A 198 -0.83 -5.12 11.10
CA TRP A 198 0.01 -4.10 10.50
C TRP A 198 1.35 -4.70 10.06
N PRO A 199 1.82 -4.46 8.81
CA PRO A 199 3.05 -5.08 8.31
C PRO A 199 4.24 -4.91 9.24
N PHE A 200 4.42 -3.72 9.80
CA PHE A 200 5.50 -3.45 10.75
C PHE A 200 5.38 -4.32 12.01
N ALA A 201 4.21 -4.36 12.63
CA ALA A 201 3.99 -5.19 13.83
C ALA A 201 4.16 -6.69 13.53
N CYS A 202 3.80 -7.15 12.32
CA CYS A 202 4.02 -8.51 11.87
C CYS A 202 5.51 -8.87 11.64
N GLY A 203 6.38 -7.87 11.51
CA GLY A 203 7.83 -8.04 11.41
C GLY A 203 8.56 -8.03 12.75
N LEU A 204 7.91 -7.56 13.81
CA LEU A 204 8.46 -7.53 15.16
C LEU A 204 8.23 -8.87 15.86
N GLN A 205 9.20 -9.27 16.70
CA GLN A 205 9.08 -10.45 17.56
C GLN A 205 8.74 -10.02 19.00
N ASP A 206 7.93 -10.83 19.66
CA ASP A 206 7.58 -10.70 21.07
C ASP A 206 6.80 -9.42 21.45
N LYS A 207 7.07 -8.93 22.68
CA LYS A 207 6.32 -7.82 23.30
C LYS A 207 6.44 -6.50 22.56
N ALA A 208 7.52 -6.28 21.81
CA ALA A 208 7.70 -5.06 21.01
C ALA A 208 6.63 -4.88 19.91
N ALA A 209 5.96 -5.97 19.52
CA ALA A 209 4.86 -5.91 18.55
C ALA A 209 3.53 -5.41 19.15
N LEU A 210 3.48 -5.22 20.48
CA LEU A 210 2.27 -4.82 21.21
C LEU A 210 2.28 -3.34 21.64
N GLU A 211 3.42 -2.65 21.51
CA GLU A 211 3.61 -1.22 21.78
C GLU A 211 3.37 -0.36 20.54
#